data_1f3620fda432b28bc7f690394d481c8e
#
_entry.id   1f3620fda432b28bc7f690394d481c8e
#
_cell.length_a   1.000
_cell.length_b   1.000
_cell.length_c   1.000
_cell.angle_alpha   90.00
_cell.angle_beta   90.00
_cell.angle_gamma   90.00
#
_symmetry.space_group_name_H-M   'P 1'
#
loop_
_entity.id
_entity.type
_entity.pdbx_description
1 polymer ?
#
loop_
_entity_poly.entity_id
_entity_poly.type
_entity_poly.pdbx_seq_one_letter_code
_entity_poly.pdbx_strand_id
1 'polypeptide(L)'
;MDLQLSGKREFCRRAAWRPHQARTGHSRRHKDIRSQPGYLARFSTEWNNKAAGFVSYGGAGGARAVEQLRLVLAEVQMATVRNQVLLSIYTDFESFSVFKPHSRKETSVNDMLDQLIAWGGALKPLRDK
;
A
#
# COMPACT_ATOMS: atom_id res chain seq x y z
N MET A 1 26.51 9.53 3.94
CA MET A 1 25.11 9.88 3.65
C MET A 1 24.33 8.71 3.02
N ASP A 2 24.91 7.50 2.95
CA ASP A 2 24.33 6.33 2.25
C ASP A 2 23.56 5.32 3.13
N LEU A 3 23.70 5.37 4.44
CA LEU A 3 23.07 4.44 5.37
C LEU A 3 21.55 4.61 5.48
N GLN A 4 21.04 5.81 5.27
CA GLN A 4 19.60 6.11 5.37
C GLN A 4 18.80 5.64 4.15
N LEU A 5 19.45 5.61 2.98
CA LEU A 5 18.83 5.13 1.73
C LEU A 5 18.77 3.58 1.64
N SER A 6 19.69 2.90 2.33
CA SER A 6 19.73 1.43 2.38
C SER A 6 18.51 0.86 3.11
N GLY A 7 18.16 1.41 4.27
CA GLY A 7 16.99 0.95 5.05
C GLY A 7 15.66 1.19 4.32
N LYS A 8 15.53 2.31 3.61
CA LYS A 8 14.31 2.62 2.84
C LYS A 8 14.12 1.68 1.65
N ARG A 9 15.24 1.31 0.97
CA ARG A 9 15.20 0.32 -0.14
C ARG A 9 14.85 -1.08 0.33
N GLU A 10 15.32 -1.48 1.51
CA GLU A 10 15.01 -2.80 2.08
C GLU A 10 13.57 -2.89 2.57
N PHE A 11 13.02 -1.81 3.12
CA PHE A 11 11.61 -1.71 3.47
C PHE A 11 10.71 -1.81 2.23
N CYS A 12 11.04 -1.11 1.13
CA CYS A 12 10.29 -1.19 -0.13
C CYS A 12 10.36 -2.60 -0.75
N ARG A 13 11.48 -3.31 -0.64
CA ARG A 13 11.60 -4.71 -1.13
C ARG A 13 10.74 -5.68 -0.32
N ARG A 14 10.57 -5.46 0.99
CA ARG A 14 9.71 -6.30 1.85
C ARG A 14 8.23 -6.00 1.68
N ALA A 15 7.89 -4.78 1.28
CA ALA A 15 6.52 -4.38 0.96
C ALA A 15 6.08 -4.79 -0.46
N ALA A 16 6.99 -5.28 -1.30
CA ALA A 16 6.66 -5.73 -2.65
C ALA A 16 5.68 -6.91 -2.59
N TRP A 17 4.47 -6.65 -3.05
CA TRP A 17 3.45 -7.67 -3.27
C TRP A 17 4.00 -8.76 -4.19
N ARG A 18 4.11 -10.00 -3.70
CA ARG A 18 4.43 -11.17 -4.52
C ARG A 18 3.13 -11.71 -5.09
N PRO A 19 2.92 -11.71 -6.41
CA PRO A 19 1.79 -12.42 -7.00
C PRO A 19 1.92 -13.90 -6.63
N HIS A 20 0.88 -14.44 -5.99
CA HIS A 20 0.77 -15.87 -5.78
C HIS A 20 0.81 -16.55 -7.14
N GLN A 21 1.83 -17.37 -7.38
CA GLN A 21 1.87 -18.26 -8.54
C GLN A 21 0.64 -19.16 -8.46
N ALA A 22 -0.23 -19.03 -9.44
CA ALA A 22 -1.38 -19.91 -9.59
C ALA A 22 -0.87 -21.34 -9.78
N ARG A 23 -0.97 -22.15 -8.73
CA ARG A 23 -0.82 -23.61 -8.85
C ARG A 23 -2.03 -24.14 -9.60
N THR A 24 -1.82 -24.47 -10.85
CA THR A 24 -2.75 -25.25 -11.66
C THR A 24 -2.91 -26.64 -11.06
N GLY A 25 -4.13 -27.03 -10.78
CA GLY A 25 -4.51 -28.41 -10.52
C GLY A 25 -4.89 -28.71 -9.06
N HIS A 26 -6.14 -28.47 -8.73
CA HIS A 26 -7.05 -29.38 -8.01
C HIS A 26 -8.43 -28.73 -7.97
N SER A 27 -9.41 -29.36 -8.54
CA SER A 27 -10.83 -29.03 -8.38
C SER A 27 -11.21 -29.16 -6.90
N ARG A 28 -10.92 -28.12 -6.13
CA ARG A 28 -11.49 -27.97 -4.79
C ARG A 28 -12.79 -27.21 -4.96
N ARG A 29 -13.89 -27.85 -4.57
CA ARG A 29 -15.19 -27.19 -4.39
C ARG A 29 -14.93 -25.80 -3.81
N HIS A 30 -15.34 -24.78 -4.51
CA HIS A 30 -15.28 -23.41 -4.07
C HIS A 30 -16.17 -23.31 -2.81
N LYS A 31 -15.61 -23.62 -1.64
CA LYS A 31 -16.25 -23.24 -0.38
C LYS A 31 -16.28 -21.74 -0.40
N ASP A 32 -17.48 -21.18 -0.43
CA ASP A 32 -17.66 -19.73 -0.31
C ASP A 32 -16.97 -19.28 0.97
N ILE A 33 -15.84 -18.62 0.82
CA ILE A 33 -15.02 -18.14 1.93
C ILE A 33 -15.83 -17.21 2.84
N ARG A 34 -16.87 -16.56 2.30
CA ARG A 34 -17.74 -15.65 3.02
C ARG A 34 -18.67 -16.36 4.03
N SER A 35 -18.92 -17.65 3.82
CA SER A 35 -19.74 -18.46 4.72
C SER A 35 -18.97 -19.06 5.90
N GLN A 36 -17.66 -18.85 6.00
CA GLN A 36 -16.87 -19.38 7.11
C GLN A 36 -17.01 -18.46 8.35
N PRO A 37 -17.38 -19.02 9.50
CA PRO A 37 -17.34 -18.28 10.77
C PRO A 37 -15.93 -17.72 10.99
N GLY A 38 -15.82 -16.42 11.22
CA GLY A 38 -14.54 -15.76 11.43
C GLY A 38 -13.86 -15.18 10.19
N TYR A 39 -14.47 -15.22 8.98
CA TYR A 39 -13.92 -14.59 7.78
C TYR A 39 -13.66 -13.08 7.99
N LEU A 40 -14.63 -12.37 8.53
CA LEU A 40 -14.47 -10.94 8.85
C LEU A 40 -13.46 -10.72 9.98
N ALA A 41 -13.40 -11.62 10.97
CA ALA A 41 -12.43 -11.55 12.05
C ALA A 41 -11.00 -11.76 11.56
N ARG A 42 -10.78 -12.65 10.58
CA ARG A 42 -9.45 -12.84 9.95
C ARG A 42 -9.01 -11.59 9.18
N PHE A 43 -9.90 -10.95 8.45
CA PHE A 43 -9.59 -9.71 7.75
C PHE A 43 -9.18 -8.60 8.72
N SER A 44 -9.88 -8.45 9.83
CA SER A 44 -9.54 -7.44 10.82
C SER A 44 -8.18 -7.71 11.48
N THR A 45 -7.87 -8.95 11.87
CA THR A 45 -6.61 -9.28 12.53
C THR A 45 -5.39 -9.18 11.63
N GLU A 46 -5.54 -9.42 10.31
CA GLU A 46 -4.43 -9.32 9.37
C GLU A 46 -4.12 -7.87 8.98
N TRP A 47 -5.11 -6.97 8.99
CA TRP A 47 -4.99 -5.60 8.52
C TRP A 47 -4.92 -4.56 9.63
N ASN A 48 -5.55 -4.82 10.77
CA ASN A 48 -5.65 -3.85 11.84
C ASN A 48 -4.30 -3.39 12.39
N ASN A 49 -4.27 -2.15 12.87
CA ASN A 49 -3.09 -1.52 13.47
C ASN A 49 -1.85 -1.50 12.54
N LYS A 50 -2.06 -1.52 11.23
CA LYS A 50 -1.00 -1.32 10.22
C LYS A 50 -1.10 0.07 9.63
N ALA A 51 0.05 0.62 9.25
CA ALA A 51 0.10 1.87 8.50
C ALA A 51 0.04 1.61 7.00
N ALA A 52 -0.67 2.47 6.26
CA ALA A 52 -0.76 2.42 4.81
C ALA A 52 -0.45 3.78 4.18
N GLY A 53 0.38 3.78 3.14
CA GLY A 53 0.65 4.89 2.26
C GLY A 53 0.18 4.57 0.83
N PHE A 54 -0.04 5.60 0.02
CA PHE A 54 -0.62 5.43 -1.31
C PHE A 54 0.26 6.03 -2.39
N VAL A 55 0.46 5.26 -3.44
CA VAL A 55 0.97 5.71 -4.72
C VAL A 55 -0.13 5.44 -5.75
N SER A 56 -0.55 6.46 -6.46
CA SER A 56 -1.64 6.34 -7.43
C SER A 56 -1.31 7.09 -8.72
N TYR A 57 -1.91 6.66 -9.81
CA TYR A 57 -1.73 7.31 -11.10
C TYR A 57 -3.07 7.48 -11.83
N GLY A 58 -3.09 8.41 -12.78
CA GLY A 58 -4.28 8.69 -13.59
C GLY A 58 -4.28 10.12 -14.10
N GLY A 59 -5.34 10.54 -14.79
CA GLY A 59 -5.51 11.92 -15.28
C GLY A 59 -5.42 12.94 -14.16
N ALA A 60 -6.06 12.66 -13.01
CA ALA A 60 -5.97 13.45 -11.78
C ALA A 60 -5.09 12.75 -10.71
N GLY A 61 -4.04 12.04 -11.14
CA GLY A 61 -3.15 11.33 -10.24
C GLY A 61 -3.79 10.18 -9.44
N GLY A 62 -5.02 9.77 -9.75
CA GLY A 62 -5.75 8.74 -9.01
C GLY A 62 -6.28 9.19 -7.63
N ALA A 63 -6.31 10.49 -7.35
CA ALA A 63 -6.70 11.02 -6.03
C ALA A 63 -8.05 10.50 -5.55
N ARG A 64 -9.09 10.53 -6.40
CA ARG A 64 -10.44 10.09 -6.05
C ARG A 64 -10.51 8.62 -5.63
N ALA A 65 -9.73 7.76 -6.29
CA ALA A 65 -9.67 6.33 -5.93
C ALA A 65 -9.04 6.14 -4.56
N VAL A 66 -7.99 6.89 -4.25
CA VAL A 66 -7.34 6.84 -2.93
C VAL A 66 -8.24 7.38 -1.83
N GLU A 67 -9.02 8.44 -2.08
CA GLU A 67 -10.00 8.97 -1.12
C GLU A 67 -11.02 7.89 -0.73
N GLN A 68 -11.58 7.17 -1.70
CA GLN A 68 -12.51 6.07 -1.44
C GLN A 68 -11.81 4.91 -0.72
N LEU A 69 -10.59 4.57 -1.12
CA LEU A 69 -9.83 3.49 -0.49
C LEU A 69 -9.51 3.80 0.97
N ARG A 70 -9.23 5.06 1.34
CA ARG A 70 -9.02 5.47 2.73
C ARG A 70 -10.22 5.13 3.62
N LEU A 71 -11.43 5.33 3.13
CA LEU A 71 -12.66 4.98 3.86
C LEU A 71 -12.75 3.47 4.09
N VAL A 72 -12.44 2.67 3.08
CA VAL A 72 -12.44 1.20 3.18
C VAL A 72 -11.36 0.72 4.17
N LEU A 73 -10.16 1.31 4.13
CA LEU A 73 -9.06 0.93 5.03
C LEU A 73 -9.33 1.34 6.49
N ALA A 74 -10.11 2.38 6.72
CA ALA A 74 -10.55 2.75 8.05
C ALA A 74 -11.43 1.65 8.69
N GLU A 75 -12.28 0.98 7.90
CA GLU A 75 -13.13 -0.12 8.37
C GLU A 75 -12.31 -1.31 8.86
N VAL A 76 -11.16 -1.58 8.26
CA VAL A 76 -10.24 -2.64 8.71
C VAL A 76 -9.16 -2.12 9.68
N GLN A 77 -9.40 -0.97 10.30
CA GLN A 77 -8.54 -0.35 11.32
C GLN A 77 -7.09 -0.11 10.85
N MET A 78 -6.90 0.22 9.59
CA MET A 78 -5.60 0.66 9.07
C MET A 78 -5.42 2.16 9.24
N ALA A 79 -4.25 2.58 9.70
CA ALA A 79 -3.88 3.99 9.79
C ALA A 79 -3.29 4.45 8.46
N THR A 80 -4.00 5.31 7.74
CA THR A 80 -3.54 5.85 6.45
C THR A 80 -2.75 7.14 6.66
N VAL A 81 -1.51 7.20 6.17
CA VAL A 81 -0.71 8.42 6.25
C VAL A 81 -1.30 9.51 5.34
N ARG A 82 -1.11 10.78 5.72
CA ARG A 82 -1.65 11.91 4.96
C ARG A 82 -1.00 12.02 3.58
N ASN A 83 0.33 11.93 3.53
CA ASN A 83 1.06 12.09 2.28
C ASN A 83 0.75 10.94 1.34
N GLN A 84 0.50 11.28 0.08
CA GLN A 84 0.33 10.32 -1.01
C GLN A 84 1.09 10.78 -2.24
N VAL A 85 1.51 9.85 -3.07
CA VAL A 85 2.21 10.14 -4.32
C VAL A 85 1.20 10.06 -5.47
N LEU A 86 0.97 11.20 -6.09
CA LEU A 86 0.08 11.33 -7.24
C LEU A 86 0.93 11.38 -8.52
N LEU A 87 0.71 10.45 -9.44
CA LEU A 87 1.38 10.38 -10.73
C LEU A 87 0.38 10.72 -11.83
N SER A 88 0.62 11.83 -12.54
CA SER A 88 -0.21 12.21 -13.67
C SER A 88 0.23 11.48 -14.93
N ILE A 89 -0.70 10.85 -15.63
CA ILE A 89 -0.43 10.23 -16.93
C ILE A 89 0.05 11.24 -18.00
N TYR A 90 -0.21 12.53 -17.77
CA TYR A 90 0.16 13.59 -18.72
C TYR A 90 1.57 14.14 -18.48
N THR A 91 2.05 14.11 -17.24
CA THR A 91 3.33 14.75 -16.86
C THR A 91 4.38 13.78 -16.36
N ASP A 92 3.98 12.62 -15.83
CA ASP A 92 4.90 11.64 -15.24
C ASP A 92 5.10 10.41 -16.16
N PHE A 93 4.49 10.43 -17.35
CA PHE A 93 4.65 9.39 -18.36
C PHE A 93 4.92 10.02 -19.75
N GLU A 94 5.91 9.51 -20.45
CA GLU A 94 6.19 9.83 -21.85
C GLU A 94 5.32 8.94 -22.74
N SER A 95 4.59 9.57 -23.69
CA SER A 95 3.66 8.84 -24.60
C SER A 95 2.68 7.92 -23.87
N PHE A 96 2.24 8.30 -22.65
CA PHE A 96 1.32 7.54 -21.79
C PHE A 96 1.79 6.13 -21.40
N SER A 97 3.02 5.75 -21.70
CA SER A 97 3.52 4.38 -21.53
C SER A 97 4.84 4.29 -20.76
N VAL A 98 5.75 5.22 -20.98
CA VAL A 98 7.07 5.20 -20.37
C VAL A 98 7.07 6.06 -19.12
N PHE A 99 7.31 5.45 -17.95
CA PHE A 99 7.38 6.17 -16.68
C PHE A 99 8.62 7.06 -16.61
N LYS A 100 8.40 8.37 -16.52
CA LYS A 100 9.44 9.41 -16.46
C LYS A 100 9.02 10.52 -15.50
N PRO A 101 8.99 10.22 -14.20
CA PRO A 101 8.50 11.16 -13.21
C PRO A 101 9.42 12.37 -13.06
N HIS A 102 8.83 13.51 -12.73
CA HIS A 102 9.57 14.70 -12.34
C HIS A 102 10.32 14.48 -11.02
N SER A 103 11.51 15.06 -10.83
CA SER A 103 12.37 14.92 -9.64
C SER A 103 11.64 15.21 -8.30
N ARG A 104 10.67 16.11 -8.29
CA ARG A 104 9.82 16.39 -7.12
C ARG A 104 9.03 15.18 -6.60
N LYS A 105 8.81 14.15 -7.44
CA LYS A 105 8.10 12.94 -7.01
C LYS A 105 8.92 12.11 -6.05
N GLU A 106 10.25 12.14 -6.17
CA GLU A 106 11.15 11.48 -5.22
C GLU A 106 11.00 12.05 -3.81
N THR A 107 10.92 13.37 -3.67
CA THR A 107 10.64 14.04 -2.39
C THR A 107 9.29 13.59 -1.84
N SER A 108 8.25 13.60 -2.66
CA SER A 108 6.90 13.17 -2.22
C SER A 108 6.87 11.70 -1.75
N VAL A 109 7.64 10.82 -2.42
CA VAL A 109 7.79 9.41 -2.00
C VAL A 109 8.50 9.34 -0.65
N ASN A 110 9.61 10.07 -0.48
CA ASN A 110 10.36 10.06 0.77
C ASN A 110 9.52 10.58 1.95
N ASP A 111 8.80 11.68 1.77
CA ASP A 111 7.91 12.23 2.78
C ASP A 111 6.81 11.25 3.19
N MET A 112 6.23 10.54 2.23
CA MET A 112 5.24 9.50 2.50
C MET A 112 5.85 8.32 3.26
N LEU A 113 7.05 7.88 2.86
CA LEU A 113 7.75 6.77 3.50
C LEU A 113 8.16 7.10 4.93
N ASP A 114 8.60 8.33 5.19
CA ASP A 114 8.95 8.78 6.55
C ASP A 114 7.73 8.74 7.47
N GLN A 115 6.57 9.23 7.01
CA GLN A 115 5.33 9.09 7.77
C GLN A 115 4.94 7.63 7.97
N LEU A 116 5.05 6.81 6.93
CA LEU A 116 4.68 5.40 6.98
C LEU A 116 5.54 4.62 7.99
N ILE A 117 6.84 4.89 8.02
CA ILE A 117 7.78 4.28 8.98
C ILE A 117 7.46 4.71 10.41
N ALA A 118 7.23 6.01 10.62
CA ALA A 118 6.90 6.55 11.95
C ALA A 118 5.59 5.95 12.49
N TRP A 119 4.54 5.93 11.67
CA TRP A 119 3.23 5.37 12.07
C TRP A 119 3.28 3.85 12.23
N GLY A 120 3.97 3.15 11.31
CA GLY A 120 4.16 1.70 11.41
C GLY A 120 4.89 1.26 12.67
N GLY A 121 5.91 2.03 13.07
CA GLY A 121 6.64 1.84 14.31
C GLY A 121 5.76 2.08 15.55
N ALA A 122 5.00 3.18 15.56
CA ALA A 122 4.11 3.53 16.67
C ALA A 122 2.97 2.51 16.87
N LEU A 123 2.47 1.91 15.77
CA LEU A 123 1.39 0.93 15.81
C LEU A 123 1.87 -0.52 16.06
N LYS A 124 3.16 -0.78 15.92
CA LYS A 124 3.72 -2.12 16.10
C LYS A 124 3.37 -2.75 17.45
N PRO A 125 3.48 -2.06 18.61
CA PRO A 125 3.15 -2.64 19.90
C PRO A 125 1.69 -3.11 20.03
N LEU A 126 0.77 -2.56 19.22
CA LEU A 126 -0.63 -2.98 19.23
C LEU A 126 -0.87 -4.31 18.53
N ARG A 127 0.08 -4.74 17.68
CA ARG A 127 0.03 -6.01 16.94
C ARG A 127 0.75 -7.16 17.65
N ASP A 128 1.69 -6.82 18.51
CA ASP A 128 2.56 -7.78 19.22
C ASP A 128 1.94 -8.24 20.56
N LYS A 129 0.63 -7.97 20.74
CA LYS A 129 -0.17 -8.40 21.92
C LYS A 129 -0.84 -9.79 21.65
#